data_9cfdc1cf4c382e9c23ff3e36a3ed4af4
#
_entry.id   9cfdc1cf4c382e9c23ff3e36a3ed4af4
#
_cell.length_a   1.000
_cell.length_b   1.000
_cell.length_c   1.000
_cell.angle_alpha   90.00
_cell.angle_beta   90.00
_cell.angle_gamma   90.00
#
_symmetry.space_group_name_H-M   'P 1'
#
loop_
_entity.id
_entity.type
_entity.pdbx_description
1 polymer ?
#
loop_
_entity_poly.entity_id
_entity_poly.type
_entity_poly.pdbx_seq_one_letter_code
_entity_poly.pdbx_strand_id
1 'polypeptide(L)'
;MRLWLPGDILLKADKMSSAHSLELRVPFLDKDVMKVAEKVPTKYRIKDGLSKYALRKAALAELPEEWARRPKNGFPVPIRDWLRQEKYYRYVKEIFESPEAGIFFDQERLLGYLDEHYQGKAMRQRYIYTAMSLILWYREYFIKR
;
A
#
# COMPACT_ATOMS: atom_id res chain seq x y z
N MET A 1 11.42 -1.20 10.23
CA MET A 1 11.93 -0.27 9.20
C MET A 1 12.85 -0.94 8.19
N ARG A 2 13.73 -1.90 8.57
CA ARG A 2 14.80 -2.43 7.70
C ARG A 2 14.35 -3.13 6.42
N LEU A 3 13.18 -3.73 6.38
CA LEU A 3 12.70 -4.49 5.21
C LEU A 3 11.59 -3.75 4.46
N TRP A 4 10.50 -3.42 5.15
CA TRP A 4 9.31 -2.88 4.50
C TRP A 4 9.49 -1.46 3.95
N LEU A 5 10.14 -0.56 4.70
CA LEU A 5 10.31 0.82 4.25
C LEU A 5 11.19 0.91 2.99
N PRO A 6 12.43 0.33 2.96
CA PRO A 6 13.25 0.38 1.75
C PRO A 6 12.69 -0.52 0.63
N GLY A 7 12.23 -1.73 0.93
CA GLY A 7 11.85 -2.72 -0.06
C GLY A 7 10.47 -2.52 -0.70
N ASP A 8 9.58 -1.74 -0.09
CA ASP A 8 8.25 -1.44 -0.63
C ASP A 8 8.05 0.07 -0.84
N ILE A 9 8.01 0.84 0.24
CA ILE A 9 7.59 2.24 0.17
C ILE A 9 8.58 3.09 -0.63
N LEU A 10 9.86 3.05 -0.29
CA LEU A 10 10.87 3.88 -0.95
C LEU A 10 11.18 3.39 -2.35
N LEU A 11 11.29 2.07 -2.56
CA LEU A 11 11.52 1.50 -3.88
C LEU A 11 10.40 1.86 -4.86
N LYS A 12 9.16 1.74 -4.43
CA LYS A 12 8.00 2.11 -5.24
C LYS A 12 7.95 3.61 -5.52
N ALA A 13 8.17 4.42 -4.49
CA ALA A 13 8.17 5.88 -4.62
C ALA A 13 9.25 6.34 -5.60
N ASP A 14 10.48 5.83 -5.47
CA ASP A 14 11.60 6.14 -6.35
C ASP A 14 11.32 5.73 -7.81
N LYS A 15 10.94 4.48 -8.04
CA LYS A 15 10.64 3.97 -9.39
C LYS A 15 9.52 4.74 -10.08
N MET A 16 8.44 5.06 -9.35
CA MET A 16 7.30 5.77 -9.94
C MET A 16 7.62 7.24 -10.23
N SER A 17 8.32 7.92 -9.34
CA SER A 17 8.70 9.32 -9.54
C SER A 17 9.75 9.45 -10.65
N SER A 18 10.79 8.60 -10.65
CA SER A 18 11.86 8.61 -11.65
C SER A 18 11.35 8.27 -13.05
N ALA A 19 10.35 7.40 -13.18
CA ALA A 19 9.70 7.11 -14.46
C ALA A 19 9.04 8.35 -15.11
N HIS A 20 8.79 9.40 -14.31
CA HIS A 20 8.21 10.66 -14.74
C HIS A 20 9.19 11.84 -14.59
N SER A 21 10.49 11.56 -14.48
CA SER A 21 11.55 12.56 -14.30
C SER A 21 11.35 13.46 -13.06
N LEU A 22 10.72 12.92 -12.01
CA LEU A 22 10.52 13.61 -10.75
C LEU A 22 11.50 13.11 -9.71
N GLU A 23 12.18 14.00 -9.02
CA GLU A 23 13.01 13.66 -7.88
C GLU A 23 12.21 13.70 -6.58
N LEU A 24 12.10 12.55 -5.90
CA LEU A 24 11.42 12.46 -4.61
C LEU A 24 12.41 12.64 -3.46
N ARG A 25 12.16 13.60 -2.60
CA ARG A 25 12.89 13.81 -1.35
C ARG A 25 12.06 13.37 -0.14
N VAL A 26 12.71 12.76 0.85
CA VAL A 26 12.09 12.19 2.05
C VAL A 26 12.67 12.81 3.33
N PRO A 27 12.35 14.07 3.67
CA PRO A 27 13.00 14.82 4.74
C PRO A 27 12.91 14.16 6.11
N PHE A 28 11.86 13.37 6.39
CA PHE A 28 11.73 12.61 7.64
C PHE A 28 12.67 11.41 7.76
N LEU A 29 13.39 11.04 6.69
CA LEU A 29 14.39 9.98 6.69
C LEU A 29 15.82 10.54 6.69
N ASP A 30 15.97 11.85 6.77
CA ASP A 30 17.26 12.49 6.98
C ASP A 30 17.92 11.97 8.26
N LYS A 31 19.25 11.77 8.21
CA LYS A 31 20.00 11.15 9.31
C LYS A 31 19.94 11.98 10.59
N ASP A 32 19.95 13.29 10.48
CA ASP A 32 19.92 14.16 11.65
C ASP A 32 18.52 14.24 12.24
N VAL A 33 17.48 14.25 11.40
CA VAL A 33 16.08 14.10 11.84
C VAL A 33 15.89 12.77 12.58
N MET A 34 16.44 11.68 12.05
CA MET A 34 16.36 10.36 12.71
C MET A 34 17.08 10.35 14.07
N LYS A 35 18.28 10.92 14.19
CA LYS A 35 18.99 11.05 15.47
C LYS A 35 18.18 11.80 16.52
N VAL A 36 17.48 12.86 16.12
CA VAL A 36 16.58 13.60 17.03
C VAL A 36 15.37 12.75 17.38
N ALA A 37 14.74 12.11 16.40
CA ALA A 37 13.56 11.27 16.61
C ALA A 37 13.83 10.08 17.55
N GLU A 38 15.00 9.48 17.48
CA GLU A 38 15.42 8.38 18.37
C GLU A 38 15.50 8.81 19.84
N LYS A 39 15.88 10.06 20.10
CA LYS A 39 15.97 10.63 21.45
C LYS A 39 14.60 11.00 22.05
N VAL A 40 13.55 11.06 21.26
CA VAL A 40 12.20 11.39 21.76
C VAL A 40 11.68 10.25 22.64
N PRO A 41 11.42 10.45 23.93
CA PRO A 41 10.84 9.43 24.81
C PRO A 41 9.49 8.91 24.33
N THR A 42 9.18 7.64 24.61
CA THR A 42 7.95 6.99 24.16
C THR A 42 6.68 7.75 24.55
N LYS A 43 6.65 8.33 25.76
CA LYS A 43 5.53 9.17 26.25
C LYS A 43 5.21 10.37 25.37
N TYR A 44 6.16 10.81 24.54
CA TYR A 44 5.96 11.91 23.57
C TYR A 44 5.79 11.39 22.13
N ARG A 45 6.01 10.10 21.87
CA ARG A 45 5.72 9.49 20.57
C ARG A 45 4.23 9.15 20.44
N ILE A 46 3.67 8.62 21.54
CA ILE A 46 2.25 8.28 21.66
C ILE A 46 1.76 8.83 22.99
N LYS A 47 0.69 9.63 22.96
CA LYS A 47 0.04 10.17 24.15
C LYS A 47 -1.46 10.25 23.92
N ASP A 48 -2.26 9.84 24.90
CA ASP A 48 -3.72 9.89 24.86
C ASP A 48 -4.33 9.24 23.58
N GLY A 49 -3.75 8.12 23.16
CA GLY A 49 -4.14 7.42 21.92
C GLY A 49 -3.67 8.09 20.61
N LEU A 50 -3.05 9.26 20.69
CA LEU A 50 -2.54 9.98 19.52
C LEU A 50 -1.11 9.56 19.19
N SER A 51 -0.93 8.99 18.00
CA SER A 51 0.41 8.75 17.44
C SER A 51 1.06 10.04 16.93
N LYS A 52 2.40 10.04 16.86
CA LYS A 52 3.20 11.20 16.42
C LYS A 52 2.98 12.45 17.29
N TYR A 53 2.72 12.28 18.58
CA TYR A 53 2.32 13.38 19.48
C TYR A 53 3.32 14.55 19.47
N ALA A 54 4.63 14.29 19.63
CA ALA A 54 5.66 15.36 19.60
C ALA A 54 5.63 16.16 18.30
N LEU A 55 5.54 15.48 17.14
CA LEU A 55 5.48 16.14 15.83
C LEU A 55 4.22 16.99 15.70
N ARG A 56 3.07 16.46 16.11
CA ARG A 56 1.80 17.21 16.10
C ARG A 56 1.85 18.43 17.02
N LYS A 57 2.48 18.30 18.18
CA LYS A 57 2.67 19.40 19.12
C LYS A 57 3.55 20.51 18.53
N ALA A 58 4.66 20.14 17.88
CA ALA A 58 5.52 21.09 17.18
C ALA A 58 4.78 21.76 16.00
N ALA A 59 4.00 21.00 15.24
CA ALA A 59 3.24 21.51 14.11
C ALA A 59 2.21 22.59 14.49
N LEU A 60 1.72 22.61 15.73
CA LEU A 60 0.78 23.65 16.19
C LEU A 60 1.40 25.06 16.22
N ALA A 61 2.73 25.18 16.24
CA ALA A 61 3.40 26.48 16.17
C ALA A 61 3.50 27.01 14.73
N GLU A 62 3.44 26.12 13.73
CA GLU A 62 3.72 26.44 12.33
C GLU A 62 2.49 26.26 11.40
N LEU A 63 1.51 25.47 11.82
CA LEU A 63 0.36 25.10 11.00
C LEU A 63 -0.97 25.43 11.71
N PRO A 64 -2.04 25.66 10.94
CA PRO A 64 -3.39 25.75 11.49
C PRO A 64 -3.74 24.52 12.34
N GLU A 65 -4.44 24.76 13.46
CA GLU A 65 -4.75 23.72 14.45
C GLU A 65 -5.50 22.52 13.85
N GLU A 66 -6.42 22.75 12.94
CA GLU A 66 -7.17 21.71 12.24
C GLU A 66 -6.27 20.74 11.48
N TRP A 67 -5.14 21.23 10.93
CA TRP A 67 -4.18 20.43 10.18
C TRP A 67 -3.26 19.64 11.11
N ALA A 68 -2.75 20.28 12.15
CA ALA A 68 -1.90 19.64 13.15
C ALA A 68 -2.65 18.53 13.91
N ARG A 69 -3.95 18.68 14.14
CA ARG A 69 -4.82 17.72 14.85
C ARG A 69 -5.54 16.74 13.94
N ARG A 70 -5.41 16.86 12.62
CA ARG A 70 -6.11 16.00 11.65
C ARG A 70 -5.88 14.52 11.97
N PRO A 71 -6.92 13.67 11.97
CA PRO A 71 -6.78 12.24 12.13
C PRO A 71 -5.82 11.67 11.08
N LYS A 72 -5.03 10.65 11.48
CA LYS A 72 -4.15 9.97 10.54
C LYS A 72 -4.99 9.21 9.52
N ASN A 73 -4.94 9.63 8.26
CA ASN A 73 -5.36 8.83 7.12
C ASN A 73 -4.14 8.12 6.52
N GLY A 74 -4.32 6.83 6.15
CA GLY A 74 -3.36 6.12 5.32
C GLY A 74 -3.42 6.61 3.86
N PHE A 75 -2.84 5.85 2.95
CA PHE A 75 -3.03 6.00 1.50
C PHE A 75 -3.97 4.89 1.01
N PRO A 76 -5.28 5.01 1.22
CA PRO A 76 -6.23 3.99 0.77
C PRO A 76 -6.25 4.01 -0.76
N VAL A 77 -5.87 2.89 -1.36
CA VAL A 77 -6.13 2.63 -2.78
C VAL A 77 -7.51 1.99 -2.87
N PRO A 78 -8.42 2.49 -3.70
CA PRO A 78 -9.79 2.01 -3.76
C PRO A 78 -9.93 0.68 -4.52
N ILE A 79 -9.01 -0.27 -4.29
CA ILE A 79 -9.00 -1.61 -4.92
C ILE A 79 -10.32 -2.33 -4.70
N ARG A 80 -10.90 -2.17 -3.49
CA ARG A 80 -12.22 -2.73 -3.18
C ARG A 80 -13.27 -2.32 -4.19
N ASP A 81 -13.33 -1.04 -4.48
CA ASP A 81 -14.38 -0.45 -5.32
C ASP A 81 -14.06 -0.64 -6.81
N TRP A 82 -12.77 -0.67 -7.17
CA TRP A 82 -12.36 -0.99 -8.53
C TRP A 82 -12.71 -2.42 -8.91
N LEU A 83 -12.46 -3.40 -8.06
CA LEU A 83 -12.78 -4.80 -8.33
C LEU A 83 -14.29 -5.10 -8.44
N ARG A 84 -15.15 -4.13 -8.09
CA ARG A 84 -16.60 -4.17 -8.31
C ARG A 84 -17.04 -3.52 -9.62
N GLN A 85 -16.12 -3.00 -10.40
CA GLN A 85 -16.39 -2.47 -11.73
C GLN A 85 -16.11 -3.56 -12.77
N GLU A 86 -17.00 -3.68 -13.75
CA GLU A 86 -16.94 -4.68 -14.82
C GLU A 86 -15.58 -4.75 -15.51
N LYS A 87 -14.96 -3.58 -15.79
CA LYS A 87 -13.66 -3.49 -16.43
C LYS A 87 -12.57 -4.24 -15.66
N TYR A 88 -12.49 -4.02 -14.36
CA TYR A 88 -11.44 -4.62 -13.52
C TYR A 88 -11.77 -6.06 -13.16
N TYR A 89 -13.05 -6.38 -13.00
CA TYR A 89 -13.49 -7.75 -12.83
C TYR A 89 -13.03 -8.62 -14.01
N ARG A 90 -13.31 -8.20 -15.26
CA ARG A 90 -12.90 -8.94 -16.47
C ARG A 90 -11.37 -9.06 -16.55
N TYR A 91 -10.65 -7.99 -16.31
CA TYR A 91 -9.19 -8.02 -16.32
C TYR A 91 -8.61 -9.03 -15.33
N VAL A 92 -9.11 -9.07 -14.10
CA VAL A 92 -8.65 -10.03 -13.08
C VAL A 92 -9.10 -11.44 -13.41
N LYS A 93 -10.30 -11.61 -13.97
CA LYS A 93 -10.82 -12.90 -14.42
C LYS A 93 -9.89 -13.54 -15.46
N GLU A 94 -9.49 -12.81 -16.50
CA GLU A 94 -8.51 -13.28 -17.50
C GLU A 94 -7.19 -13.72 -16.87
N ILE A 95 -6.73 -13.02 -15.85
CA ILE A 95 -5.51 -13.41 -15.11
C ILE A 95 -5.72 -14.72 -14.35
N PHE A 96 -6.88 -14.90 -13.72
CA PHE A 96 -7.18 -16.09 -12.92
C PHE A 96 -7.50 -17.32 -13.77
N GLU A 97 -7.99 -17.13 -14.99
CA GLU A 97 -8.23 -18.20 -15.98
C GLU A 97 -6.93 -18.62 -16.72
N SER A 98 -5.83 -17.92 -16.52
CA SER A 98 -4.58 -18.21 -17.21
C SER A 98 -3.90 -19.50 -16.72
N PRO A 99 -3.09 -20.16 -17.57
CA PRO A 99 -2.33 -21.34 -17.15
C PRO A 99 -1.42 -21.10 -15.94
N GLU A 100 -0.84 -19.94 -15.84
CA GLU A 100 0.07 -19.57 -14.74
C GLU A 100 -0.64 -19.52 -13.39
N ALA A 101 -1.91 -19.16 -13.37
CA ALA A 101 -2.71 -19.16 -12.14
C ALA A 101 -2.85 -20.58 -11.59
N GLY A 102 -3.05 -21.58 -12.47
CA GLY A 102 -3.16 -22.98 -12.10
C GLY A 102 -1.88 -23.61 -11.54
N ILE A 103 -0.72 -22.97 -11.76
CA ILE A 103 0.56 -23.43 -11.16
C ILE A 103 0.55 -23.23 -9.63
N PHE A 104 -0.07 -22.16 -9.16
CA PHE A 104 0.03 -21.73 -7.75
C PHE A 104 -1.28 -21.89 -6.98
N PHE A 105 -2.42 -21.90 -7.68
CA PHE A 105 -3.72 -21.79 -7.07
C PHE A 105 -4.75 -22.71 -7.69
N ASP A 106 -5.74 -23.05 -6.91
CA ASP A 106 -7.02 -23.56 -7.38
C ASP A 106 -7.78 -22.42 -8.07
N GLN A 107 -7.90 -22.50 -9.40
CA GLN A 107 -8.51 -21.45 -10.22
C GLN A 107 -10.02 -21.27 -9.94
N GLU A 108 -10.73 -22.37 -9.69
CA GLU A 108 -12.15 -22.33 -9.36
C GLU A 108 -12.39 -21.52 -8.07
N ARG A 109 -11.56 -21.77 -7.07
CA ARG A 109 -11.59 -21.02 -5.81
C ARG A 109 -11.26 -19.56 -5.97
N LEU A 110 -10.25 -19.22 -6.81
CA LEU A 110 -9.91 -17.82 -7.10
C LEU A 110 -11.05 -17.08 -7.79
N LEU A 111 -11.64 -17.70 -8.79
CA LEU A 111 -12.80 -17.16 -9.51
C LEU A 111 -13.99 -16.99 -8.57
N GLY A 112 -14.23 -17.95 -7.68
CA GLY A 112 -15.25 -17.83 -6.63
C GLY A 112 -15.03 -16.62 -5.71
N TYR A 113 -13.79 -16.35 -5.30
CA TYR A 113 -13.47 -15.15 -4.51
C TYR A 113 -13.71 -13.86 -5.29
N LEU A 114 -13.38 -13.84 -6.57
CA LEU A 114 -13.62 -12.70 -7.45
C LEU A 114 -15.11 -12.42 -7.60
N ASP A 115 -15.90 -13.46 -7.84
CA ASP A 115 -17.36 -13.37 -7.99
C ASP A 115 -18.06 -12.90 -6.70
N GLU A 116 -17.70 -13.49 -5.56
CA GLU A 116 -18.21 -13.06 -4.26
C GLU A 116 -17.95 -11.57 -4.00
N HIS A 117 -16.75 -11.11 -4.37
CA HIS A 117 -16.35 -9.72 -4.17
C HIS A 117 -17.10 -8.78 -5.12
N TYR A 118 -17.17 -9.14 -6.40
CA TYR A 118 -17.85 -8.36 -7.44
C TYR A 118 -19.34 -8.18 -7.12
N GLN A 119 -20.00 -9.26 -6.68
CA GLN A 119 -21.42 -9.27 -6.29
C GLN A 119 -21.67 -8.62 -4.91
N GLY A 120 -20.63 -8.23 -4.20
CA GLY A 120 -20.74 -7.63 -2.86
C GLY A 120 -21.07 -8.62 -1.74
N LYS A 121 -21.05 -9.93 -2.02
CA LYS A 121 -21.36 -10.98 -1.03
C LYS A 121 -20.29 -11.10 0.08
N ALA A 122 -19.03 -10.88 -0.28
CA ALA A 122 -17.91 -10.94 0.67
C ALA A 122 -16.78 -9.96 0.32
N MET A 123 -15.98 -9.60 1.33
CA MET A 123 -14.83 -8.69 1.17
C MET A 123 -13.55 -9.51 0.88
N ARG A 124 -13.29 -9.77 -0.41
CA ARG A 124 -12.17 -10.63 -0.87
C ARG A 124 -10.99 -9.86 -1.48
N GLN A 125 -10.99 -8.53 -1.50
CA GLN A 125 -10.00 -7.71 -2.22
C GLN A 125 -8.54 -8.06 -1.89
N ARG A 126 -8.23 -8.44 -0.64
CA ARG A 126 -6.85 -8.80 -0.26
C ARG A 126 -6.39 -10.09 -0.92
N TYR A 127 -7.24 -11.12 -0.90
CA TYR A 127 -6.95 -12.42 -1.55
C TYR A 127 -6.77 -12.25 -3.05
N ILE A 128 -7.72 -11.55 -3.69
CA ILE A 128 -7.70 -11.26 -5.13
C ILE A 128 -6.43 -10.51 -5.51
N TYR A 129 -6.13 -9.41 -4.81
CA TYR A 129 -4.95 -8.59 -5.11
C TYR A 129 -3.64 -9.33 -4.92
N THR A 130 -3.52 -10.12 -3.85
CA THR A 130 -2.30 -10.90 -3.56
C THR A 130 -2.08 -11.97 -4.62
N ALA A 131 -3.10 -12.74 -4.97
CA ALA A 131 -3.01 -13.78 -6.01
C ALA A 131 -2.67 -13.16 -7.38
N MET A 132 -3.40 -12.13 -7.80
CA MET A 132 -3.14 -11.39 -9.03
C MET A 132 -1.70 -10.87 -9.09
N SER A 133 -1.20 -10.26 -8.01
CA SER A 133 0.17 -9.72 -7.97
C SER A 133 1.22 -10.81 -8.14
N LEU A 134 1.04 -11.98 -7.54
CA LEU A 134 1.95 -13.11 -7.70
C LEU A 134 1.94 -13.64 -9.14
N ILE A 135 0.77 -13.82 -9.74
CA ILE A 135 0.65 -14.31 -11.12
C ILE A 135 1.31 -13.33 -12.10
N LEU A 136 1.04 -12.03 -11.97
CA LEU A 136 1.63 -11.00 -12.82
C LEU A 136 3.14 -10.92 -12.65
N TRP A 137 3.64 -11.01 -11.41
CA TRP A 137 5.07 -11.08 -11.13
C TRP A 137 5.71 -12.30 -11.79
N TYR A 138 5.08 -13.48 -11.68
CA TYR A 138 5.58 -14.70 -12.31
C TYR A 138 5.64 -14.58 -13.84
N ARG A 139 4.60 -14.03 -14.47
CA ARG A 139 4.60 -13.73 -15.92
C ARG A 139 5.77 -12.86 -16.32
N GLU A 140 6.00 -11.78 -15.59
CA GLU A 140 7.01 -10.78 -15.94
C GLU A 140 8.43 -11.33 -15.83
N TYR A 141 8.71 -12.07 -14.76
CA TYR A 141 10.08 -12.48 -14.45
C TYR A 141 10.45 -13.88 -14.90
N PHE A 142 9.49 -14.75 -15.21
CA PHE A 142 9.76 -16.16 -15.54
C PHE A 142 9.20 -16.61 -16.89
N ILE A 143 8.19 -15.94 -17.43
CA ILE A 143 7.58 -16.31 -18.72
C ILE A 143 8.03 -15.38 -19.84
N LYS A 144 8.06 -14.06 -19.63
CA LYS A 144 8.43 -13.07 -20.66
C LYS A 144 9.94 -12.91 -20.88
N ARG A 145 10.74 -13.92 -20.56
CA ARG A 145 12.18 -13.89 -20.84
C ARG A 145 12.49 -14.10 -22.30
#